data_9dc75e40271d0cebc7493fd08a7abfbd
#
_entry.id   9dc75e40271d0cebc7493fd08a7abfbd
#
_cell.length_a   1.000
_cell.length_b   1.000
_cell.length_c   1.000
_cell.angle_alpha   90.00
_cell.angle_beta   90.00
_cell.angle_gamma   90.00
#
_symmetry.space_group_name_H-M   'P 1'
#
loop_
_entity.id
_entity.type
_entity.pdbx_description
1 polymer ?
#
loop_
_entity_poly.entity_id
_entity_poly.type
_entity_poly.pdbx_seq_one_letter_code
_entity_poly.pdbx_strand_id
1 'polypeptide(L)'
;MPVTYCIDALGRIIRTTCSGPVNLAEVLEHFRALQEDPACTGQLDVLLNVCEAQVLPQASQLGAVSAAVGMIREKVQFEFCAIVASGDAMFGMMRMFEVFADKYFRAVRVFRETDKAESWLAAQRAAQDSAPRSHPRDT
;
A
#
# COMPACT_ATOMS: atom_id res chain seq x y z
N MET A 1 -13.08 11.07 8.55
CA MET A 1 -11.61 11.03 8.36
C MET A 1 -11.33 10.79 6.90
N PRO A 2 -10.51 11.62 6.26
CA PRO A 2 -10.22 11.40 4.83
C PRO A 2 -9.34 10.20 4.56
N VAL A 3 -8.54 9.77 5.54
CA VAL A 3 -7.74 8.56 5.41
C VAL A 3 -8.07 7.64 6.57
N THR A 4 -8.56 6.45 6.25
CA THR A 4 -8.88 5.45 7.26
C THR A 4 -8.20 4.14 6.90
N TYR A 5 -7.92 3.32 7.92
CA TYR A 5 -7.31 2.03 7.67
C TYR A 5 -7.83 0.98 8.65
N CYS A 6 -7.66 -0.27 8.25
CA CYS A 6 -8.00 -1.42 9.07
C CYS A 6 -6.93 -2.48 8.84
N ILE A 7 -6.39 -3.04 9.90
CA ILE A 7 -5.40 -4.11 9.80
C ILE A 7 -6.07 -5.43 10.12
N ASP A 8 -6.01 -6.35 9.15
CA ASP A 8 -6.50 -7.72 9.34
C ASP A 8 -5.30 -8.59 9.65
N ALA A 9 -5.12 -8.96 10.91
CA ALA A 9 -3.96 -9.73 11.33
C ALA A 9 -3.96 -11.14 10.75
N LEU A 10 -5.13 -11.76 10.62
CA LEU A 10 -5.22 -13.10 10.06
C LEU A 10 -4.91 -13.10 8.57
N GLY A 11 -5.43 -12.12 7.84
CA GLY A 11 -5.15 -11.97 6.42
C GLY A 11 -3.81 -11.34 6.12
N ARG A 12 -3.14 -10.79 7.12
CA ARG A 12 -1.86 -10.11 6.99
C ARG A 12 -1.93 -8.98 5.97
N ILE A 13 -2.94 -8.13 6.12
CA ILE A 13 -3.18 -7.05 5.17
C ILE A 13 -3.64 -5.78 5.88
N ILE A 14 -3.15 -4.64 5.40
CA ILE A 14 -3.64 -3.32 5.79
C ILE A 14 -4.53 -2.82 4.66
N ARG A 15 -5.78 -2.50 4.98
CA ARG A 15 -6.70 -1.89 4.01
C ARG A 15 -6.84 -0.42 4.35
N THR A 16 -6.38 0.45 3.47
CA THR A 16 -6.43 1.89 3.63
C THR A 16 -7.34 2.49 2.58
N THR A 17 -8.23 3.38 3.00
CA THR A 17 -9.16 4.06 2.10
C THR A 17 -8.97 5.57 2.25
N CYS A 18 -8.83 6.25 1.10
CA CYS A 18 -8.78 7.70 1.04
C CYS A 18 -10.09 8.19 0.43
N SER A 19 -10.77 9.11 1.12
CA SER A 19 -12.06 9.64 0.69
C SER A 19 -12.07 11.17 0.77
N GLY A 20 -12.70 11.81 -0.21
CA GLY A 20 -12.82 13.25 -0.25
C GLY A 20 -11.48 13.95 -0.44
N PRO A 21 -11.39 15.23 -0.04
CA PRO A 21 -10.12 15.96 -0.17
C PRO A 21 -9.11 15.42 0.85
N VAL A 22 -7.98 14.97 0.33
CA VAL A 22 -6.89 14.41 1.15
C VAL A 22 -5.63 15.20 0.84
N ASN A 23 -4.98 15.73 1.87
CA ASN A 23 -3.74 16.47 1.68
C ASN A 23 -2.55 15.67 2.22
N LEU A 24 -1.35 16.16 1.92
CA LEU A 24 -0.12 15.48 2.32
C LEU A 24 -0.03 15.29 3.84
N ALA A 25 -0.42 16.32 4.60
CA ALA A 25 -0.35 16.24 6.07
C ALA A 25 -1.19 15.08 6.61
N GLU A 26 -2.37 14.86 6.01
CA GLU A 26 -3.25 13.78 6.43
C GLU A 26 -2.67 12.41 6.09
N VAL A 27 -2.00 12.31 4.95
CA VAL A 27 -1.35 11.07 4.55
C VAL A 27 -0.18 10.75 5.50
N LEU A 28 0.62 11.76 5.83
CA LEU A 28 1.74 11.57 6.74
C LEU A 28 1.27 11.22 8.15
N GLU A 29 0.15 11.80 8.60
CA GLU A 29 -0.45 11.45 9.88
C GLU A 29 -0.92 10.00 9.89
N HIS A 30 -1.44 9.52 8.77
CA HIS A 30 -1.83 8.12 8.62
C HIS A 30 -0.62 7.21 8.84
N PHE A 31 0.52 7.54 8.24
CA PHE A 31 1.73 6.72 8.41
C PHE A 31 2.24 6.79 9.85
N ARG A 32 2.09 7.93 10.51
CA ARG A 32 2.45 8.02 11.93
C ARG A 32 1.56 7.10 12.76
N ALA A 33 0.26 7.08 12.47
CA ALA A 33 -0.67 6.20 13.19
C ALA A 33 -0.30 4.74 13.00
N LEU A 34 0.07 4.35 11.77
CA LEU A 34 0.53 2.99 11.50
C LEU A 34 1.80 2.66 12.27
N GLN A 35 2.73 3.61 12.35
CA GLN A 35 3.98 3.40 13.06
C GLN A 35 3.76 3.13 14.55
N GLU A 36 2.71 3.72 15.12
CA GLU A 36 2.38 3.55 16.52
C GLU A 36 1.41 2.40 16.79
N ASP A 37 0.84 1.81 15.75
CA ASP A 37 -0.16 0.76 15.90
C ASP A 37 0.52 -0.58 16.17
N PRO A 38 0.25 -1.23 17.30
CA PRO A 38 0.87 -2.52 17.60
C PRO A 38 0.48 -3.64 16.63
N ALA A 39 -0.63 -3.50 15.92
CA ALA A 39 -1.02 -4.50 14.92
C ALA A 39 -0.22 -4.35 13.63
N CYS A 40 0.43 -3.22 13.41
CA CYS A 40 1.24 -2.97 12.22
C CYS A 40 2.64 -3.51 12.44
N THR A 41 2.78 -4.82 12.30
CA THR A 41 4.06 -5.50 12.57
C THR A 41 4.12 -6.80 11.75
N GLY A 42 5.31 -7.32 11.59
CA GLY A 42 5.52 -8.56 10.84
C GLY A 42 5.46 -8.33 9.34
N GLN A 43 4.91 -9.29 8.63
CA GLN A 43 4.78 -9.23 7.17
C GLN A 43 3.35 -8.87 6.80
N LEU A 44 3.17 -7.78 6.08
CA LEU A 44 1.84 -7.27 5.72
C LEU A 44 1.78 -6.86 4.25
N ASP A 45 0.66 -7.20 3.61
CA ASP A 45 0.30 -6.64 2.32
C ASP A 45 -0.45 -5.33 2.54
N VAL A 46 -0.58 -4.53 1.50
CA VAL A 46 -1.31 -3.27 1.55
C VAL A 46 -2.32 -3.21 0.41
N LEU A 47 -3.55 -2.86 0.72
CA LEU A 47 -4.56 -2.53 -0.28
C LEU A 47 -4.94 -1.07 -0.06
N LEU A 48 -4.55 -0.21 -0.98
CA LEU A 48 -4.81 1.22 -0.92
C LEU A 48 -5.90 1.58 -1.91
N ASN A 49 -7.03 2.07 -1.41
CA ASN A 49 -8.16 2.47 -2.25
C ASN A 49 -8.24 4.00 -2.28
N VAL A 50 -8.03 4.58 -3.46
CA VAL A 50 -8.11 6.03 -3.65
C VAL A 50 -9.24 6.40 -4.60
N CYS A 51 -10.20 5.50 -4.85
CA CYS A 51 -11.30 5.75 -5.77
C CYS A 51 -12.16 6.94 -5.34
N GLU A 52 -12.30 7.16 -4.04
CA GLU A 52 -13.13 8.24 -3.51
C GLU A 52 -12.33 9.50 -3.19
N ALA A 53 -11.04 9.50 -3.44
CA ALA A 53 -10.20 10.68 -3.20
C ALA A 53 -10.48 11.72 -4.27
N GLN A 54 -10.62 12.98 -3.86
CA GLN A 54 -11.03 14.06 -4.75
C GLN A 54 -9.88 14.95 -5.22
N VAL A 55 -8.77 14.94 -4.50
CA VAL A 55 -7.61 15.78 -4.83
C VAL A 55 -6.45 14.90 -5.23
N LEU A 56 -5.86 15.22 -6.38
CA LEU A 56 -4.69 14.49 -6.87
C LEU A 56 -3.44 14.95 -6.13
N PRO A 57 -2.58 14.03 -5.71
CA PRO A 57 -1.29 14.42 -5.16
C PRO A 57 -0.42 15.01 -6.27
N GLN A 58 0.44 15.93 -5.89
CA GLN A 58 1.45 16.46 -6.81
C GLN A 58 2.62 15.50 -6.86
N ALA A 59 3.31 15.49 -8.00
CA ALA A 59 4.47 14.60 -8.18
C ALA A 59 5.51 14.81 -7.08
N SER A 60 5.72 16.05 -6.66
CA SER A 60 6.67 16.36 -5.59
C SER A 60 6.28 15.75 -4.24
N GLN A 61 4.98 15.48 -4.04
CA GLN A 61 4.50 14.88 -2.80
C GLN A 61 4.68 13.37 -2.77
N LEU A 62 4.75 12.74 -3.93
CA LEU A 62 4.89 11.29 -4.00
C LEU A 62 6.20 10.81 -3.38
N GLY A 63 7.27 11.59 -3.53
CA GLY A 63 8.54 11.28 -2.90
C GLY A 63 8.46 11.30 -1.38
N ALA A 64 7.74 12.29 -0.83
CA ALA A 64 7.56 12.40 0.62
C ALA A 64 6.75 11.23 1.16
N VAL A 65 5.70 10.82 0.44
CA VAL A 65 4.89 9.68 0.84
C VAL A 65 5.72 8.40 0.80
N SER A 66 6.51 8.22 -0.25
CA SER A 66 7.38 7.05 -0.37
C SER A 66 8.40 7.01 0.76
N ALA A 67 8.96 8.16 1.14
CA ALA A 67 9.92 8.21 2.24
C ALA A 67 9.25 7.82 3.57
N ALA A 68 7.99 8.21 3.76
CA ALA A 68 7.24 7.83 4.97
C ALA A 68 7.03 6.31 5.04
N VAL A 69 6.76 5.68 3.89
CA VAL A 69 6.68 4.22 3.82
C VAL A 69 8.00 3.59 4.24
N GLY A 70 9.11 4.17 3.78
CA GLY A 70 10.43 3.67 4.12
C GLY A 70 10.73 3.71 5.62
N MET A 71 10.21 4.71 6.32
CA MET A 71 10.42 4.82 7.76
C MET A 71 9.73 3.71 8.55
N ILE A 72 8.62 3.20 8.06
CA ILE A 72 7.88 2.15 8.75
C ILE A 72 8.53 0.77 8.54
N ARG A 73 9.39 0.63 7.55
CA ARG A 73 10.04 -0.64 7.24
C ARG A 73 10.83 -1.24 8.40
N GLU A 74 11.26 -0.42 9.32
CA GLU A 74 12.00 -0.94 10.49
C GLU A 74 11.08 -1.74 11.41
N LYS A 75 9.79 -1.51 11.33
CA LYS A 75 8.80 -2.14 12.19
C LYS A 75 8.02 -3.23 11.47
N VAL A 76 7.77 -3.06 10.17
CA VAL A 76 6.95 -3.96 9.39
C VAL A 76 7.61 -4.25 8.05
N GLN A 77 7.52 -5.50 7.62
CA GLN A 77 8.00 -5.90 6.30
C GLN A 77 6.82 -5.90 5.35
N PHE A 78 6.79 -4.93 4.45
CA PHE A 78 5.73 -4.85 3.44
C PHE A 78 5.99 -5.88 2.34
N GLU A 79 4.95 -6.63 1.98
CA GLU A 79 5.05 -7.65 0.93
C GLU A 79 4.52 -7.11 -0.38
N PHE A 80 3.22 -7.15 -0.59
CA PHE A 80 2.62 -6.73 -1.86
C PHE A 80 1.70 -5.54 -1.63
N CYS A 81 1.70 -4.61 -2.57
CA CYS A 81 0.85 -3.42 -2.49
C CYS A 81 -0.02 -3.34 -3.73
N ALA A 82 -1.34 -3.36 -3.52
CA ALA A 82 -2.30 -3.15 -4.59
C ALA A 82 -2.96 -1.79 -4.37
N ILE A 83 -3.03 -0.98 -5.42
CA ILE A 83 -3.62 0.34 -5.36
C ILE A 83 -4.82 0.35 -6.30
N VAL A 84 -5.96 0.85 -5.82
CA VAL A 84 -7.18 0.92 -6.63
C VAL A 84 -7.50 2.38 -6.93
N ALA A 85 -7.54 2.73 -8.22
CA ALA A 85 -7.85 4.08 -8.67
C ALA A 85 -8.71 3.97 -9.94
N SER A 86 -9.99 4.31 -9.84
CA SER A 86 -10.92 4.14 -10.94
C SER A 86 -10.85 5.26 -11.98
N GLY A 87 -10.52 6.49 -11.59
CA GLY A 87 -10.42 7.61 -12.51
C GLY A 87 -9.09 7.65 -13.25
N ASP A 88 -9.10 8.11 -14.51
CA ASP A 88 -7.91 8.10 -15.34
C ASP A 88 -6.76 8.92 -14.77
N ALA A 89 -7.05 10.12 -14.27
CA ALA A 89 -6.01 11.00 -13.75
C ALA A 89 -5.37 10.40 -12.49
N MET A 90 -6.20 9.90 -11.59
CA MET A 90 -5.68 9.28 -10.36
C MET A 90 -4.95 7.98 -10.68
N PHE A 91 -5.44 7.21 -11.64
CA PHE A 91 -4.78 5.99 -12.08
C PHE A 91 -3.37 6.30 -12.58
N GLY A 92 -3.24 7.32 -13.43
CA GLY A 92 -1.93 7.73 -13.93
C GLY A 92 -1.00 8.20 -12.84
N MET A 93 -1.54 8.96 -11.87
CA MET A 93 -0.74 9.44 -10.75
C MET A 93 -0.27 8.28 -9.87
N MET A 94 -1.12 7.28 -9.66
CA MET A 94 -0.75 6.12 -8.87
C MET A 94 0.27 5.25 -9.60
N ARG A 95 0.23 5.23 -10.93
CA ARG A 95 1.28 4.55 -11.70
C ARG A 95 2.63 5.22 -11.49
N MET A 96 2.65 6.54 -11.33
CA MET A 96 3.88 7.25 -10.98
C MET A 96 4.34 6.90 -9.56
N PHE A 97 3.39 6.85 -8.62
CA PHE A 97 3.70 6.47 -7.24
C PHE A 97 4.27 5.04 -7.18
N GLU A 98 3.78 4.15 -8.02
CA GLU A 98 4.26 2.78 -8.09
C GLU A 98 5.78 2.72 -8.28
N VAL A 99 6.31 3.60 -9.11
CA VAL A 99 7.74 3.66 -9.37
C VAL A 99 8.51 4.07 -8.11
N PHE A 100 8.00 5.06 -7.37
CA PHE A 100 8.65 5.52 -6.14
C PHE A 100 8.60 4.46 -5.04
N ALA A 101 7.49 3.71 -4.95
CA ALA A 101 7.26 2.78 -3.86
C ALA A 101 7.85 1.39 -4.10
N ASP A 102 8.22 1.08 -5.31
CA ASP A 102 8.64 -0.26 -5.71
C ASP A 102 9.75 -0.84 -4.83
N LYS A 103 10.66 0.00 -4.37
CA LYS A 103 11.79 -0.45 -3.54
C LYS A 103 11.39 -0.89 -2.14
N TYR A 104 10.17 -0.58 -1.71
CA TYR A 104 9.72 -0.91 -0.34
C TYR A 104 8.80 -2.13 -0.31
N PHE A 105 8.42 -2.65 -1.46
CA PHE A 105 7.50 -3.79 -1.57
C PHE A 105 8.10 -4.83 -2.50
N ARG A 106 7.63 -6.07 -2.39
CA ARG A 106 7.98 -7.09 -3.37
C ARG A 106 7.43 -6.76 -4.75
N ALA A 107 6.21 -6.22 -4.78
CA ALA A 107 5.60 -5.74 -6.01
C ALA A 107 4.52 -4.73 -5.67
N VAL A 108 4.37 -3.70 -6.50
CA VAL A 108 3.32 -2.71 -6.40
C VAL A 108 2.57 -2.71 -7.71
N ARG A 109 1.24 -2.70 -7.67
CA ARG A 109 0.45 -2.68 -8.88
C ARG A 109 -0.80 -1.85 -8.71
N VAL A 110 -1.18 -1.12 -9.75
CA VAL A 110 -2.35 -0.25 -9.75
C VAL A 110 -3.47 -0.91 -10.55
N PHE A 111 -4.68 -0.89 -10.00
CA PHE A 111 -5.87 -1.48 -10.61
C PHE A 111 -6.98 -0.44 -10.70
N ARG A 112 -7.91 -0.67 -11.60
CA ARG A 112 -9.10 0.20 -11.71
C ARG A 112 -10.28 -0.32 -10.91
N GLU A 113 -10.26 -1.59 -10.51
CA GLU A 113 -11.36 -2.24 -9.80
C GLU A 113 -10.85 -2.95 -8.56
N THR A 114 -11.61 -2.83 -7.48
CA THR A 114 -11.22 -3.41 -6.19
C THR A 114 -11.12 -4.93 -6.24
N ASP A 115 -12.07 -5.60 -6.90
CA ASP A 115 -12.06 -7.06 -6.95
C ASP A 115 -10.84 -7.60 -7.69
N LYS A 116 -10.35 -6.88 -8.69
CA LYS A 116 -9.14 -7.29 -9.40
C LYS A 116 -7.91 -7.13 -8.51
N ALA A 117 -7.87 -6.07 -7.72
CA ALA A 117 -6.80 -5.85 -6.76
C ALA A 117 -6.79 -6.93 -5.69
N GLU A 118 -7.96 -7.26 -5.14
CA GLU A 118 -8.08 -8.31 -4.15
C GLU A 118 -7.65 -9.66 -4.71
N SER A 119 -8.05 -9.98 -5.94
CA SER A 119 -7.68 -11.23 -6.58
C SER A 119 -6.17 -11.33 -6.80
N TRP A 120 -5.55 -10.22 -7.21
CA TRP A 120 -4.11 -10.19 -7.41
C TRP A 120 -3.36 -10.42 -6.09
N LEU A 121 -3.79 -9.76 -5.02
CA LEU A 121 -3.17 -9.94 -3.70
C LEU A 121 -3.32 -11.39 -3.22
N ALA A 122 -4.50 -11.97 -3.40
CA ALA A 122 -4.74 -13.37 -3.01
C ALA A 122 -3.84 -14.31 -3.80
N ALA A 123 -3.68 -14.05 -5.10
CA ALA A 123 -2.83 -14.88 -5.95
C ALA A 123 -1.35 -14.76 -5.55
N GLN A 124 -0.89 -13.55 -5.22
CA GLN A 124 0.48 -13.35 -4.78
C GLN A 124 0.72 -14.05 -3.45
N ARG A 125 -0.23 -13.95 -2.52
CA ARG A 125 -0.12 -14.60 -1.22
C ARG A 125 -0.09 -16.12 -1.36
N ALA A 126 -0.95 -16.67 -2.22
CA ALA A 126 -0.99 -18.10 -2.46
C ALA A 126 0.32 -18.60 -3.08
N ALA A 127 0.88 -17.85 -4.03
CA ALA A 127 2.15 -18.19 -4.63
C ALA A 127 3.29 -18.14 -3.62
N GLN A 128 3.27 -17.13 -2.74
CA GLN A 128 4.27 -16.98 -1.70
C GLN A 128 4.21 -18.14 -0.70
N ASP A 129 2.99 -18.50 -0.27
CA ASP A 129 2.80 -19.58 0.69
C ASP A 129 3.13 -20.95 0.10
N SER A 130 3.00 -21.11 -1.22
CA SER A 130 3.29 -22.36 -1.91
C SER A 130 4.74 -22.47 -2.35
N ALA A 131 5.51 -21.38 -2.28
CA ALA A 131 6.90 -21.39 -2.76
C ALA A 131 7.75 -22.32 -1.90
N PRO A 132 8.73 -23.00 -2.49
CA PRO A 132 9.65 -23.81 -1.70
C PRO A 132 10.42 -22.95 -0.72
N ARG A 133 10.64 -23.46 0.45
CA ARG A 133 11.33 -22.70 1.47
C ARG A 133 12.83 -22.78 1.35
N SER A 134 13.28 -23.40 0.32
CA SER A 134 14.70 -23.55 0.13
C SER A 134 15.34 -22.24 -0.20
N HIS A 135 15.44 -21.62 0.02
CA HIS A 135 16.14 -20.64 -0.53
C HIS A 135 16.67 -19.74 0.26
N PRO A 136 17.21 -19.92 0.51
CA PRO A 136 17.50 -19.11 1.32
C PRO A 136 18.16 -18.10 0.98
N ARG A 137 17.97 -18.26 0.55
CA ARG A 137 18.23 -17.69 0.22
C ARG A 137 18.47 -17.27 -0.09
N ASP A 138 18.34 -17.41 -0.28
CA ASP A 138 18.44 -17.20 -0.76
C ASP A 138 18.36 -16.59 -0.86
N THR A 139 18.39 -16.47 -0.64
CA THR A 139 18.44 -16.03 -0.76
C THR A 139 18.61 -15.82 -0.87
#